data_e6e8ccf326c937962e6aa9594c8b5aaa
#
_entry.id   e6e8ccf326c937962e6aa9594c8b5aaa
#
_cell.length_a   1.000
_cell.length_b   1.000
_cell.length_c   1.000
_cell.angle_alpha   90.00
_cell.angle_beta   90.00
_cell.angle_gamma   90.00
#
_symmetry.space_group_name_H-M   'P 1'
#
loop_
_entity.id
_entity.type
_entity.pdbx_description
1 polymer ?
#
loop_
_entity_poly.entity_id
_entity_poly.type
_entity_poly.pdbx_seq_one_letter_code
_entity_poly.pdbx_strand_id
1 'polypeptide(L)'
;MGVRRERAGRAGEAAGARRRGVGAGADTGPDTVPIDGRGGRGGRGGHGGRGGHGGRGGRGLGIVRAELDKLATLPAVPITLLATAVASAVLAWALASGAAERGLGVSAAQVVGRAIPYVQAGIVLLGVLPAAHEDAGRQVRTSLLAVPARTALLAAKTVAAALVVTVGAVVAVGVGLLVALWASPSQSAGGGVGQTAGEVGGMVGYLALMGAFSHVVATLVRQLAGALAGVLVLVLVVSPLLAAATSWARWLPDRAAAALYQSDSTTSAASGVFVMTIWIMAIGAAAFWRFVIDDA
;
A
#
# COMPACT_ATOMS: atom_id res chain seq x y z
N MET A 1 30.30 53.67 -14.01
CA MET A 1 29.97 54.39 -12.76
C MET A 1 29.41 53.39 -11.84
N GLY A 2 30.10 52.85 -10.96
CA GLY A 2 30.81 53.29 -9.77
C GLY A 2 30.29 52.40 -8.67
N VAL A 3 31.07 51.41 -8.23
CA VAL A 3 32.03 51.34 -7.15
C VAL A 3 31.40 51.16 -5.76
N ARG A 4 31.84 50.10 -5.09
CA ARG A 4 32.36 49.81 -3.75
C ARG A 4 31.62 48.63 -3.09
N ARG A 5 32.24 47.48 -2.81
CA ARG A 5 33.33 47.14 -1.86
C ARG A 5 33.10 47.66 -0.43
N GLU A 6 32.85 46.70 0.47
CA GLU A 6 33.34 46.60 1.86
C GLU A 6 32.94 45.22 2.37
N ARG A 7 33.78 44.28 2.61
CA ARG A 7 34.93 43.98 3.47
C ARG A 7 34.77 44.46 4.92
N ALA A 8 34.74 43.54 5.81
CA ALA A 8 35.43 43.29 7.09
C ALA A 8 34.51 42.42 7.96
N GLY A 9 34.88 41.29 8.53
CA GLY A 9 36.13 40.91 9.15
C GLY A 9 36.02 40.95 10.67
N ARG A 10 36.12 39.78 11.31
CA ARG A 10 36.64 39.49 12.67
C ARG A 10 35.99 38.19 13.15
N ALA A 11 36.63 37.05 13.32
CA ALA A 11 37.84 36.72 14.08
C ALA A 11 37.76 37.12 15.56
N GLY A 12 37.73 36.15 16.39
CA GLY A 12 37.92 36.16 17.84
C GLY A 12 37.52 34.78 18.37
N GLU A 13 38.44 33.79 18.54
CA GLU A 13 39.34 33.67 19.69
C GLU A 13 38.56 33.72 21.02
N ALA A 14 38.68 32.84 21.96
CA ALA A 14 39.68 31.90 22.42
C ALA A 14 39.06 31.08 23.58
N ALA A 15 39.38 29.81 23.70
CA ALA A 15 40.27 29.29 24.72
C ALA A 15 39.78 29.29 26.20
N GLY A 16 39.89 28.12 26.80
CA GLY A 16 40.12 27.93 28.22
C GLY A 16 38.98 27.23 28.93
N ALA A 17 39.08 26.11 29.56
CA ALA A 17 40.08 25.71 30.53
C ALA A 17 39.84 24.28 30.97
N ARG A 18 40.88 23.58 31.09
CA ARG A 18 41.09 22.35 31.85
C ARG A 18 40.52 22.45 33.28
N ARG A 19 39.86 21.41 33.76
CA ARG A 19 40.09 20.98 35.15
C ARG A 19 40.11 19.47 35.23
N ARG A 20 41.26 18.98 35.61
CA ARG A 20 41.56 17.66 36.15
C ARG A 20 40.89 17.56 37.53
N GLY A 21 40.32 16.43 37.84
CA GLY A 21 39.95 16.00 39.18
C GLY A 21 40.36 14.54 39.34
N VAL A 22 41.53 14.33 39.87
CA VAL A 22 42.03 13.06 40.36
C VAL A 22 41.43 12.88 41.75
N GLY A 23 40.81 11.73 42.01
CA GLY A 23 40.36 11.31 43.32
C GLY A 23 40.48 9.79 43.45
N ALA A 24 41.62 9.37 44.02
CA ALA A 24 41.87 8.01 44.48
C ALA A 24 41.16 7.71 45.79
N GLY A 25 40.79 6.47 46.02
CA GLY A 25 40.34 5.95 47.34
C GLY A 25 39.68 4.60 47.14
N ALA A 26 40.45 3.56 47.31
CA ALA A 26 40.51 2.54 48.38
C ALA A 26 39.35 1.53 48.34
N ASP A 27 39.59 0.34 47.78
CA ASP A 27 40.03 -0.86 48.52
C ASP A 27 39.15 -1.22 49.71
N THR A 28 38.26 -2.20 49.55
CA THR A 28 37.89 -3.16 50.59
C THR A 28 37.42 -4.47 49.96
N GLY A 29 37.99 -5.53 50.46
CA GLY A 29 38.06 -6.90 49.97
C GLY A 29 36.83 -7.77 49.99
N PRO A 30 37.01 -9.05 49.71
CA PRO A 30 35.98 -9.97 49.35
C PRO A 30 35.38 -10.65 50.58
N ASP A 31 34.07 -10.52 50.78
CA ASP A 31 33.33 -11.38 51.70
C ASP A 31 32.86 -12.65 50.98
N THR A 32 33.55 -13.70 51.29
CA THR A 32 33.18 -15.08 51.01
C THR A 32 31.98 -15.50 51.89
N VAL A 33 30.85 -15.80 51.28
CA VAL A 33 29.73 -16.46 51.95
C VAL A 33 29.75 -17.96 51.67
N PRO A 34 29.62 -18.84 52.67
CA PRO A 34 29.78 -20.28 52.51
C PRO A 34 28.58 -20.93 51.81
N ILE A 35 28.91 -21.86 50.93
CA ILE A 35 27.94 -22.77 50.32
C ILE A 35 27.63 -23.84 51.36
N ASP A 36 26.42 -23.79 51.93
CA ASP A 36 25.88 -24.87 52.75
C ASP A 36 24.97 -25.73 51.87
N GLY A 37 25.42 -26.94 51.63
CA GLY A 37 24.73 -27.99 50.91
C GLY A 37 23.75 -28.71 51.79
N ARG A 38 22.48 -28.69 51.44
CA ARG A 38 21.56 -29.73 51.87
C ARG A 38 20.43 -29.96 50.88
N GLY A 39 20.41 -31.13 50.42
CA GLY A 39 19.49 -31.87 49.63
C GLY A 39 17.99 -31.65 49.88
N GLY A 40 17.29 -31.54 48.79
CA GLY A 40 15.84 -31.62 48.66
C GLY A 40 15.46 -32.40 47.42
N ARG A 41 15.21 -33.72 47.64
CA ARG A 41 14.55 -34.59 46.67
C ARG A 41 13.13 -34.10 46.43
N GLY A 42 12.68 -34.18 45.17
CA GLY A 42 11.26 -34.36 44.92
C GLY A 42 10.65 -33.31 43.98
N GLY A 43 10.30 -33.72 42.79
CA GLY A 43 9.43 -32.94 41.91
C GLY A 43 9.62 -33.31 40.42
N ARG A 44 9.39 -34.58 40.07
CA ARG A 44 9.07 -34.95 38.68
C ARG A 44 7.73 -34.31 38.34
N GLY A 45 7.75 -33.08 37.83
CA GLY A 45 6.67 -32.41 37.10
C GLY A 45 6.99 -32.49 35.63
N GLY A 46 6.57 -33.55 34.98
CA GLY A 46 6.58 -33.65 33.52
C GLY A 46 5.61 -32.62 32.92
N HIS A 47 6.09 -31.43 32.59
CA HIS A 47 5.38 -30.57 31.65
C HIS A 47 5.64 -31.12 30.27
N GLY A 48 4.73 -32.01 29.86
CA GLY A 48 4.58 -32.40 28.46
C GLY A 48 4.30 -31.16 27.66
N GLY A 49 5.36 -30.56 27.12
CA GLY A 49 5.28 -29.57 26.06
C GLY A 49 4.56 -30.24 24.90
N ARG A 50 3.25 -30.03 24.79
CA ARG A 50 2.51 -30.23 23.56
C ARG A 50 3.14 -29.29 22.54
N GLY A 51 4.18 -29.76 21.88
CA GLY A 51 4.68 -29.22 20.64
C GLY A 51 3.56 -29.32 19.61
N GLY A 52 2.68 -28.31 19.62
CA GLY A 52 1.71 -28.12 18.57
C GLY A 52 2.48 -27.99 17.28
N HIS A 53 2.40 -29.00 16.43
CA HIS A 53 2.80 -28.96 15.03
C HIS A 53 1.88 -27.95 14.33
N GLY A 54 2.09 -26.66 14.58
CA GLY A 54 1.53 -25.59 13.79
C GLY A 54 2.06 -25.75 12.38
N GLY A 55 1.27 -26.36 11.51
CA GLY A 55 1.61 -26.62 10.12
C GLY A 55 2.10 -25.32 9.46
N ARG A 56 2.93 -25.42 8.42
CA ARG A 56 3.48 -24.28 7.66
C ARG A 56 2.43 -23.25 7.27
N GLY A 57 1.16 -23.64 7.08
CA GLY A 57 0.04 -22.76 6.81
C GLY A 57 -0.32 -21.82 7.99
N GLY A 58 -0.27 -22.30 9.24
CA GLY A 58 -0.59 -21.47 10.42
C GLY A 58 0.42 -20.34 10.67
N ARG A 59 1.69 -20.56 10.33
CA ARG A 59 2.73 -19.53 10.44
C ARG A 59 2.56 -18.42 9.40
N GLY A 60 2.21 -18.77 8.16
CA GLY A 60 1.97 -17.80 7.09
C GLY A 60 0.80 -16.86 7.40
N LEU A 61 -0.32 -17.40 7.86
CA LEU A 61 -1.49 -16.60 8.26
C LEU A 61 -1.19 -15.67 9.45
N GLY A 62 -0.37 -16.12 10.41
CA GLY A 62 0.07 -15.27 11.52
C GLY A 62 0.88 -14.06 11.07
N ILE A 63 1.76 -14.22 10.07
CA ILE A 63 2.55 -13.11 9.51
C ILE A 63 1.66 -12.12 8.75
N VAL A 64 0.74 -12.61 7.92
CA VAL A 64 -0.22 -11.74 7.19
C VAL A 64 -1.09 -10.95 8.18
N ARG A 65 -1.59 -11.60 9.24
CA ARG A 65 -2.39 -10.91 10.26
C ARG A 65 -1.59 -9.81 10.96
N ALA A 66 -0.35 -10.07 11.33
CA ALA A 66 0.52 -9.07 11.94
C ALA A 66 0.76 -7.87 10.99
N GLU A 67 0.92 -8.10 9.68
CA GLU A 67 1.04 -7.02 8.69
C GLU A 67 -0.27 -6.24 8.54
N LEU A 68 -1.43 -6.91 8.56
CA LEU A 68 -2.73 -6.24 8.54
C LEU A 68 -2.97 -5.38 9.78
N ASP A 69 -2.65 -5.90 10.97
CA ASP A 69 -2.77 -5.14 12.23
C ASP A 69 -1.88 -3.89 12.19
N LYS A 70 -0.66 -4.01 11.65
CA LYS A 70 0.24 -2.89 11.44
C LYS A 70 -0.35 -1.84 10.48
N LEU A 71 -0.91 -2.26 9.35
CA LEU A 71 -1.54 -1.36 8.38
C LEU A 71 -2.80 -0.69 8.96
N ALA A 72 -3.59 -1.41 9.76
CA ALA A 72 -4.78 -0.86 10.41
C ALA A 72 -4.44 0.20 11.47
N THR A 73 -3.30 0.06 12.15
CA THR A 73 -2.82 1.05 13.14
C THR A 73 -2.10 2.24 12.50
N LEU A 74 -1.76 2.18 11.22
CA LEU A 74 -1.15 3.28 10.48
C LEU A 74 -2.21 4.33 10.11
N PRO A 75 -2.23 5.53 10.70
CA PRO A 75 -3.32 6.48 10.51
C PRO A 75 -3.52 6.90 9.05
N ALA A 76 -2.48 6.84 8.24
CA ALA A 76 -2.57 7.16 6.82
C ALA A 76 -3.50 6.20 6.05
N VAL A 77 -3.59 4.93 6.43
CA VAL A 77 -4.44 3.93 5.73
C VAL A 77 -5.93 4.22 5.93
N PRO A 78 -6.48 4.31 7.17
CA PRO A 78 -7.89 4.61 7.34
C PRO A 78 -8.27 6.01 6.85
N ILE A 79 -7.38 7.01 6.95
CA ILE A 79 -7.62 8.36 6.40
C ILE A 79 -7.75 8.29 4.87
N THR A 80 -6.84 7.59 4.19
CA THR A 80 -6.89 7.45 2.73
C THR A 80 -8.13 6.67 2.31
N LEU A 81 -8.49 5.60 3.03
CA LEU A 81 -9.70 4.83 2.77
C LEU A 81 -10.95 5.70 2.88
N LEU A 82 -11.07 6.47 3.97
CA LEU A 82 -12.18 7.40 4.18
C LEU A 82 -12.22 8.48 3.10
N ALA A 83 -11.09 9.11 2.81
CA ALA A 83 -10.99 10.13 1.77
C ALA A 83 -11.41 9.59 0.39
N THR A 84 -10.99 8.37 0.05
CA THR A 84 -11.35 7.70 -1.20
C THR A 84 -12.85 7.41 -1.25
N ALA A 85 -13.45 6.93 -0.15
CA ALA A 85 -14.88 6.68 -0.05
C ALA A 85 -15.69 7.98 -0.19
N VAL A 86 -15.27 9.06 0.48
CA VAL A 86 -15.90 10.40 0.37
C VAL A 86 -15.77 10.94 -1.05
N ALA A 87 -14.59 10.83 -1.67
CA ALA A 87 -14.40 11.25 -3.06
C ALA A 87 -15.31 10.47 -4.01
N SER A 88 -15.43 9.15 -3.82
CA SER A 88 -16.34 8.31 -4.61
C SER A 88 -17.81 8.73 -4.43
N ALA A 89 -18.23 9.01 -3.20
CA ALA A 89 -19.57 9.50 -2.90
C ALA A 89 -19.89 10.82 -3.59
N VAL A 90 -18.98 11.80 -3.45
CA VAL A 90 -19.15 13.15 -4.05
C VAL A 90 -19.19 13.06 -5.57
N LEU A 91 -18.28 12.30 -6.19
CA LEU A 91 -18.26 12.13 -7.64
C LEU A 91 -19.50 11.40 -8.14
N ALA A 92 -19.93 10.33 -7.46
CA ALA A 92 -21.14 9.60 -7.83
C ALA A 92 -22.38 10.48 -7.72
N TRP A 93 -22.50 11.27 -6.65
CA TRP A 93 -23.59 12.23 -6.48
C TRP A 93 -23.59 13.29 -7.59
N ALA A 94 -22.46 13.93 -7.86
CA ALA A 94 -22.36 15.00 -8.87
C ALA A 94 -22.66 14.46 -10.29
N LEU A 95 -22.14 13.27 -10.62
CA LEU A 95 -22.38 12.66 -11.93
C LEU A 95 -23.83 12.19 -12.09
N ALA A 96 -24.43 11.62 -11.04
CA ALA A 96 -25.84 11.17 -11.06
C ALA A 96 -26.81 12.35 -11.16
N SER A 97 -26.59 13.42 -10.34
CA SER A 97 -27.42 14.64 -10.37
C SER A 97 -27.31 15.33 -11.73
N GLY A 98 -26.09 15.49 -12.26
CA GLY A 98 -25.90 16.11 -13.56
C GLY A 98 -26.46 15.28 -14.73
N ALA A 99 -26.56 13.97 -14.61
CA ALA A 99 -27.22 13.11 -15.59
C ALA A 99 -28.76 13.26 -15.51
N ALA A 100 -29.30 13.31 -14.30
CA ALA A 100 -30.73 13.51 -14.05
C ALA A 100 -31.24 14.87 -14.60
N GLU A 101 -30.50 15.96 -14.35
CA GLU A 101 -30.82 17.30 -14.87
C GLU A 101 -30.87 17.34 -16.40
N ARG A 102 -30.04 16.53 -17.07
CA ARG A 102 -30.00 16.45 -18.54
C ARG A 102 -30.97 15.42 -19.11
N GLY A 103 -31.74 14.74 -18.28
CA GLY A 103 -32.66 13.68 -18.72
C GLY A 103 -31.94 12.45 -19.32
N LEU A 104 -30.66 12.22 -18.95
CA LEU A 104 -29.89 11.10 -19.46
C LEU A 104 -30.23 9.84 -18.68
N GLY A 105 -30.72 8.81 -19.36
CA GLY A 105 -31.02 7.50 -18.78
C GLY A 105 -29.74 6.66 -18.54
N VAL A 106 -28.90 7.03 -17.55
CA VAL A 106 -27.68 6.29 -17.21
C VAL A 106 -27.88 5.43 -15.96
N SER A 107 -27.39 4.19 -15.99
CA SER A 107 -27.45 3.31 -14.82
C SER A 107 -26.51 3.76 -13.71
N ALA A 108 -26.79 3.37 -12.46
CA ALA A 108 -25.90 3.65 -11.32
C ALA A 108 -24.51 3.08 -11.54
N ALA A 109 -24.37 1.89 -12.15
CA ALA A 109 -23.08 1.30 -12.50
C ALA A 109 -22.31 2.15 -13.52
N GLN A 110 -22.99 2.69 -14.53
CA GLN A 110 -22.37 3.60 -15.50
C GLN A 110 -21.89 4.91 -14.86
N VAL A 111 -22.65 5.44 -13.90
CA VAL A 111 -22.24 6.62 -13.12
C VAL A 111 -20.95 6.33 -12.36
N VAL A 112 -20.91 5.21 -11.63
CA VAL A 112 -19.69 4.82 -10.88
C VAL A 112 -18.52 4.54 -11.83
N GLY A 113 -18.77 3.85 -12.95
CA GLY A 113 -17.75 3.58 -13.97
C GLY A 113 -17.06 4.85 -14.49
N ARG A 114 -17.81 5.95 -14.65
CA ARG A 114 -17.27 7.26 -15.04
C ARG A 114 -16.44 7.92 -13.92
N ALA A 115 -16.70 7.58 -12.65
CA ALA A 115 -15.93 8.07 -11.50
C ALA A 115 -14.61 7.32 -11.28
N ILE A 116 -14.48 6.07 -11.75
CA ILE A 116 -13.32 5.20 -11.54
C ILE A 116 -11.97 5.88 -11.84
N PRO A 117 -11.76 6.59 -12.96
CA PRO A 117 -10.47 7.23 -13.27
C PRO A 117 -10.00 8.25 -12.20
N TYR A 118 -10.92 8.81 -11.44
CA TYR A 118 -10.62 9.77 -10.37
C TYR A 118 -10.43 9.06 -9.03
N VAL A 119 -11.30 8.10 -8.72
CA VAL A 119 -11.28 7.31 -7.48
C VAL A 119 -10.00 6.46 -7.38
N GLN A 120 -9.48 6.00 -8.51
CA GLN A 120 -8.25 5.19 -8.54
C GLN A 120 -7.04 5.88 -7.91
N ALA A 121 -6.97 7.22 -7.87
CA ALA A 121 -5.86 7.92 -7.23
C ALA A 121 -5.74 7.58 -5.73
N GLY A 122 -6.88 7.47 -5.04
CA GLY A 122 -6.91 7.01 -3.64
C GLY A 122 -6.50 5.54 -3.50
N ILE A 123 -6.91 4.68 -4.42
CA ILE A 123 -6.52 3.26 -4.44
C ILE A 123 -5.03 3.09 -4.75
N VAL A 124 -4.48 3.87 -5.68
CA VAL A 124 -3.03 3.93 -5.96
C VAL A 124 -2.27 4.31 -4.68
N LEU A 125 -2.73 5.33 -3.96
CA LEU A 125 -2.13 5.73 -2.68
C LEU A 125 -2.20 4.61 -1.64
N LEU A 126 -3.36 3.93 -1.49
CA LEU A 126 -3.49 2.76 -0.61
C LEU A 126 -2.49 1.64 -0.96
N GLY A 127 -2.23 1.42 -2.25
CA GLY A 127 -1.25 0.42 -2.71
C GLY A 127 0.19 0.82 -2.41
N VAL A 128 0.52 2.12 -2.50
CA VAL A 128 1.89 2.64 -2.28
C VAL A 128 2.24 2.71 -0.79
N LEU A 129 1.28 3.06 0.08
CA LEU A 129 1.50 3.29 1.52
C LEU A 129 2.22 2.15 2.23
N PRO A 130 1.85 0.85 2.08
CA PRO A 130 2.50 -0.24 2.81
C PRO A 130 4.00 -0.36 2.54
N ALA A 131 4.43 -0.13 1.29
CA ALA A 131 5.83 -0.22 0.90
C ALA A 131 6.63 1.01 1.40
N ALA A 132 6.09 2.21 1.22
CA ALA A 132 6.80 3.46 1.47
C ALA A 132 7.03 3.76 2.96
N HIS A 133 6.11 3.36 3.84
CA HIS A 133 6.27 3.58 5.29
C HIS A 133 7.39 2.76 5.92
N GLU A 134 7.70 1.60 5.38
CA GLU A 134 8.77 0.76 5.91
C GLU A 134 10.16 1.27 5.58
N ASP A 135 10.34 1.79 4.38
CA ASP A 135 11.61 2.38 3.97
C ASP A 135 11.92 3.64 4.79
N ALA A 136 10.91 4.46 5.08
CA ALA A 136 11.05 5.66 5.91
C ALA A 136 11.41 5.34 7.39
N GLY A 137 10.92 4.23 7.94
CA GLY A 137 11.09 3.85 9.34
C GLY A 137 12.28 2.93 9.64
N ARG A 138 13.07 2.49 8.65
CA ARG A 138 14.08 1.43 8.78
C ARG A 138 13.55 0.14 9.45
N GLN A 139 12.23 -0.08 9.38
CA GLN A 139 11.55 -1.20 10.05
C GLN A 139 11.82 -2.55 9.38
N VAL A 140 12.39 -2.55 8.17
CA VAL A 140 12.81 -3.77 7.45
C VAL A 140 13.77 -4.59 8.30
N ARG A 141 14.74 -3.95 8.99
CA ARG A 141 15.71 -4.66 9.84
C ARG A 141 15.06 -5.35 11.04
N THR A 142 14.11 -4.71 11.71
CA THR A 142 13.37 -5.30 12.84
C THR A 142 12.46 -6.45 12.40
N SER A 143 11.83 -6.33 11.25
CA SER A 143 10.98 -7.38 10.69
C SER A 143 11.80 -8.62 10.27
N LEU A 144 13.01 -8.44 9.74
CA LEU A 144 13.91 -9.53 9.38
C LEU A 144 14.48 -10.28 10.59
N LEU A 145 14.64 -9.61 11.73
CA LEU A 145 15.03 -10.27 12.99
C LEU A 145 13.91 -11.17 13.52
N ALA A 146 12.66 -10.81 13.30
CA ALA A 146 11.50 -11.59 13.74
C ALA A 146 11.17 -12.77 12.80
N VAL A 147 11.41 -12.61 11.49
CA VAL A 147 11.10 -13.60 10.46
C VAL A 147 12.31 -13.80 9.55
N PRO A 148 13.14 -14.83 9.81
CA PRO A 148 14.35 -15.05 9.01
C PRO A 148 14.09 -15.44 7.55
N ALA A 149 12.85 -15.84 7.20
CA ALA A 149 12.45 -16.17 5.83
C ALA A 149 12.03 -14.89 5.07
N ARG A 150 12.98 -14.20 4.43
CA ARG A 150 12.77 -12.96 3.67
C ARG A 150 11.63 -13.06 2.64
N THR A 151 11.55 -14.18 1.93
CA THR A 151 10.52 -14.43 0.92
C THR A 151 9.11 -14.53 1.52
N ALA A 152 8.97 -15.18 2.68
CA ALA A 152 7.70 -15.31 3.38
C ALA A 152 7.20 -13.95 3.89
N LEU A 153 8.10 -13.08 4.36
CA LEU A 153 7.77 -11.73 4.80
C LEU A 153 7.28 -10.88 3.63
N LEU A 154 8.01 -10.87 2.48
CA LEU A 154 7.59 -10.15 1.28
C LEU A 154 6.23 -10.63 0.76
N ALA A 155 6.03 -11.94 0.69
CA ALA A 155 4.75 -12.51 0.28
C ALA A 155 3.60 -12.08 1.22
N ALA A 156 3.82 -12.14 2.54
CA ALA A 156 2.82 -11.71 3.52
C ALA A 156 2.45 -10.23 3.39
N LYS A 157 3.43 -9.35 3.13
CA LYS A 157 3.22 -7.92 2.86
C LYS A 157 2.39 -7.68 1.61
N THR A 158 2.77 -8.34 0.52
CA THR A 158 2.05 -8.20 -0.76
C THR A 158 0.60 -8.67 -0.60
N VAL A 159 0.37 -9.77 0.12
CA VAL A 159 -0.98 -10.27 0.42
C VAL A 159 -1.75 -9.28 1.31
N ALA A 160 -1.14 -8.75 2.37
CA ALA A 160 -1.76 -7.76 3.24
C ALA A 160 -2.11 -6.47 2.48
N ALA A 161 -1.21 -5.97 1.64
CA ALA A 161 -1.44 -4.81 0.79
C ALA A 161 -2.59 -5.07 -0.21
N ALA A 162 -2.60 -6.23 -0.86
CA ALA A 162 -3.65 -6.63 -1.79
C ALA A 162 -5.03 -6.70 -1.11
N LEU A 163 -5.10 -7.21 0.13
CA LEU A 163 -6.33 -7.24 0.91
C LEU A 163 -6.82 -5.82 1.24
N VAL A 164 -5.96 -4.94 1.73
CA VAL A 164 -6.32 -3.55 2.05
C VAL A 164 -6.81 -2.80 0.81
N VAL A 165 -6.13 -2.95 -0.32
CA VAL A 165 -6.52 -2.36 -1.60
C VAL A 165 -7.86 -2.90 -2.08
N THR A 166 -8.08 -4.23 -1.98
CA THR A 166 -9.35 -4.85 -2.39
C THR A 166 -10.50 -4.37 -1.53
N VAL A 167 -10.31 -4.29 -0.20
CA VAL A 167 -11.30 -3.69 0.71
C VAL A 167 -11.58 -2.24 0.33
N GLY A 168 -10.53 -1.46 0.04
CA GLY A 168 -10.65 -0.07 -0.43
C GLY A 168 -11.45 0.04 -1.72
N ALA A 169 -11.21 -0.85 -2.68
CA ALA A 169 -11.94 -0.90 -3.94
C ALA A 169 -13.44 -1.25 -3.73
N VAL A 170 -13.71 -2.25 -2.90
CA VAL A 170 -15.10 -2.64 -2.55
C VAL A 170 -15.84 -1.50 -1.85
N VAL A 171 -15.20 -0.84 -0.88
CA VAL A 171 -15.78 0.30 -0.17
C VAL A 171 -16.03 1.47 -1.13
N ALA A 172 -15.06 1.83 -1.96
CA ALA A 172 -15.19 2.95 -2.87
C ALA A 172 -16.29 2.73 -3.93
N VAL A 173 -16.31 1.55 -4.56
CA VAL A 173 -17.34 1.20 -5.55
C VAL A 173 -18.72 1.05 -4.88
N GLY A 174 -18.78 0.40 -3.71
CA GLY A 174 -20.02 0.20 -2.96
C GLY A 174 -20.65 1.52 -2.51
N VAL A 175 -19.86 2.43 -1.93
CA VAL A 175 -20.32 3.76 -1.53
C VAL A 175 -20.76 4.58 -2.74
N GLY A 176 -19.99 4.57 -3.83
CA GLY A 176 -20.35 5.25 -5.07
C GLY A 176 -21.67 4.74 -5.63
N LEU A 177 -21.88 3.41 -5.64
CA LEU A 177 -23.11 2.78 -6.12
C LEU A 177 -24.31 3.16 -5.25
N LEU A 178 -24.18 3.08 -3.93
CA LEU A 178 -25.25 3.47 -3.00
C LEU A 178 -25.68 4.92 -3.19
N VAL A 179 -24.71 5.83 -3.35
CA VAL A 179 -25.00 7.26 -3.58
C VAL A 179 -25.62 7.49 -4.96
N ALA A 180 -25.16 6.80 -6.01
CA ALA A 180 -25.74 6.92 -7.35
C ALA A 180 -27.20 6.43 -7.38
N LEU A 181 -27.50 5.33 -6.70
CA LEU A 181 -28.85 4.79 -6.54
C LEU A 181 -29.77 5.74 -5.78
N TRP A 182 -29.26 6.38 -4.72
CA TRP A 182 -29.99 7.35 -3.93
C TRP A 182 -30.27 8.64 -4.71
N ALA A 183 -29.28 9.15 -5.46
CA ALA A 183 -29.40 10.41 -6.20
C ALA A 183 -30.31 10.29 -7.44
N SER A 184 -30.50 9.09 -8.02
CA SER A 184 -31.30 8.88 -9.24
C SER A 184 -32.09 7.57 -9.18
N PRO A 185 -33.13 7.44 -8.32
CA PRO A 185 -33.88 6.19 -8.14
C PRO A 185 -34.57 5.71 -9.41
N SER A 186 -35.04 6.64 -10.24
CA SER A 186 -35.78 6.34 -11.49
C SER A 186 -34.92 5.75 -12.61
N GLN A 187 -33.61 5.92 -12.53
CA GLN A 187 -32.66 5.48 -13.56
C GLN A 187 -32.00 4.12 -13.21
N SER A 188 -32.36 3.54 -12.07
CA SER A 188 -31.77 2.29 -11.56
C SER A 188 -32.14 1.03 -12.36
N ALA A 189 -33.09 1.12 -13.28
CA ALA A 189 -33.70 -0.04 -13.96
C ALA A 189 -33.03 -0.44 -15.28
N GLY A 190 -31.90 0.13 -15.64
CA GLY A 190 -31.30 0.01 -16.99
C GLY A 190 -30.47 -1.24 -17.29
N GLY A 191 -30.40 -2.22 -16.42
CA GLY A 191 -29.66 -3.46 -16.67
C GLY A 191 -30.16 -4.63 -15.84
N GLY A 192 -30.08 -5.85 -16.36
CA GLY A 192 -30.33 -7.05 -15.59
C GLY A 192 -29.37 -7.17 -14.41
N VAL A 193 -29.79 -7.77 -13.29
CA VAL A 193 -28.98 -7.93 -12.08
C VAL A 193 -27.61 -8.56 -12.37
N GLY A 194 -27.53 -9.52 -13.28
CA GLY A 194 -26.29 -10.18 -13.67
C GLY A 194 -25.30 -9.26 -14.40
N GLN A 195 -25.81 -8.38 -15.28
CA GLN A 195 -24.98 -7.41 -15.99
C GLN A 195 -24.39 -6.38 -15.02
N THR A 196 -25.23 -5.82 -14.15
CA THR A 196 -24.80 -4.88 -13.11
C THR A 196 -23.74 -5.50 -12.18
N ALA A 197 -23.94 -6.75 -11.75
CA ALA A 197 -22.98 -7.47 -10.91
C ALA A 197 -21.64 -7.67 -11.61
N GLY A 198 -21.65 -7.98 -12.92
CA GLY A 198 -20.44 -8.09 -13.74
C GLY A 198 -19.68 -6.77 -13.86
N GLU A 199 -20.37 -5.65 -14.12
CA GLU A 199 -19.80 -4.32 -14.21
C GLU A 199 -19.17 -3.88 -12.87
N VAL A 200 -19.91 -4.06 -11.76
CA VAL A 200 -19.43 -3.74 -10.40
C VAL A 200 -18.21 -4.60 -10.03
N GLY A 201 -18.29 -5.91 -10.30
CA GLY A 201 -17.16 -6.82 -10.10
C GLY A 201 -15.93 -6.42 -10.93
N GLY A 202 -16.14 -6.00 -12.17
CA GLY A 202 -15.11 -5.48 -13.05
C GLY A 202 -14.43 -4.21 -12.52
N MET A 203 -15.21 -3.26 -11.99
CA MET A 203 -14.67 -2.04 -11.35
C MET A 203 -13.82 -2.35 -10.12
N VAL A 204 -14.31 -3.23 -9.24
CA VAL A 204 -13.55 -3.68 -8.06
C VAL A 204 -12.27 -4.38 -8.49
N GLY A 205 -12.36 -5.29 -9.48
CA GLY A 205 -11.22 -6.00 -10.04
C GLY A 205 -10.17 -5.05 -10.64
N TYR A 206 -10.61 -4.07 -11.42
CA TYR A 206 -9.76 -3.02 -11.97
C TYR A 206 -8.99 -2.26 -10.88
N LEU A 207 -9.72 -1.74 -9.89
CA LEU A 207 -9.12 -0.98 -8.79
C LEU A 207 -8.16 -1.85 -7.95
N ALA A 208 -8.52 -3.09 -7.68
CA ALA A 208 -7.67 -4.03 -6.96
C ALA A 208 -6.36 -4.32 -7.71
N LEU A 209 -6.43 -4.53 -9.03
CA LEU A 209 -5.25 -4.72 -9.88
C LEU A 209 -4.38 -3.46 -9.95
N MET A 210 -4.99 -2.27 -10.09
CA MET A 210 -4.26 -1.00 -10.08
C MET A 210 -3.56 -0.74 -8.76
N GLY A 211 -4.19 -1.07 -7.63
CA GLY A 211 -3.56 -0.97 -6.32
C GLY A 211 -2.42 -1.99 -6.12
N ALA A 212 -2.58 -3.23 -6.60
CA ALA A 212 -1.51 -4.22 -6.59
C ALA A 212 -0.32 -3.79 -7.47
N PHE A 213 -0.60 -3.23 -8.65
CA PHE A 213 0.42 -2.64 -9.53
C PHE A 213 1.18 -1.51 -8.83
N SER A 214 0.47 -0.58 -8.20
CA SER A 214 1.10 0.52 -7.45
C SER A 214 1.93 0.02 -6.28
N HIS A 215 1.52 -1.05 -5.62
CA HIS A 215 2.29 -1.68 -4.54
C HIS A 215 3.64 -2.21 -5.04
N VAL A 216 3.67 -2.95 -6.15
CA VAL A 216 4.94 -3.47 -6.69
C VAL A 216 5.83 -2.36 -7.24
N VAL A 217 5.24 -1.28 -7.83
CA VAL A 217 5.98 -0.08 -8.23
C VAL A 217 6.61 0.59 -7.01
N ALA A 218 5.86 0.74 -5.93
CA ALA A 218 6.37 1.34 -4.70
C ALA A 218 7.50 0.52 -4.07
N THR A 219 7.39 -0.80 -4.08
CA THR A 219 8.44 -1.72 -3.62
C THR A 219 9.72 -1.58 -4.45
N LEU A 220 9.59 -1.35 -5.77
CA LEU A 220 10.72 -1.11 -6.66
C LEU A 220 11.37 0.26 -6.45
N VAL A 221 10.55 1.32 -6.36
CA VAL A 221 11.02 2.73 -6.28
C VAL A 221 11.53 3.08 -4.89
N ARG A 222 10.98 2.45 -3.83
CA ARG A 222 11.32 2.68 -2.40
C ARG A 222 11.16 4.14 -1.94
N GLN A 223 10.34 4.92 -2.62
CA GLN A 223 10.07 6.31 -2.30
C GLN A 223 8.58 6.62 -2.55
N LEU A 224 7.88 7.08 -1.51
CA LEU A 224 6.43 7.36 -1.56
C LEU A 224 6.07 8.31 -2.71
N ALA A 225 6.68 9.50 -2.72
CA ALA A 225 6.36 10.54 -3.69
C ALA A 225 6.68 10.10 -5.13
N GLY A 226 7.83 9.45 -5.34
CA GLY A 226 8.26 8.97 -6.65
C GLY A 226 7.34 7.86 -7.20
N ALA A 227 6.96 6.89 -6.36
CA ALA A 227 6.06 5.82 -6.78
C ALA A 227 4.66 6.35 -7.09
N LEU A 228 4.10 7.19 -6.20
CA LEU A 228 2.78 7.78 -6.38
C LEU A 228 2.75 8.67 -7.63
N ALA A 229 3.70 9.57 -7.78
CA ALA A 229 3.78 10.45 -8.95
C ALA A 229 3.97 9.65 -10.24
N GLY A 230 4.86 8.65 -10.24
CA GLY A 230 5.11 7.81 -11.42
C GLY A 230 3.85 7.07 -11.89
N VAL A 231 3.10 6.44 -10.98
CA VAL A 231 1.86 5.74 -11.33
C VAL A 231 0.78 6.72 -11.78
N LEU A 232 0.60 7.85 -11.07
CA LEU A 232 -0.41 8.84 -11.47
C LEU A 232 -0.08 9.51 -12.81
N VAL A 233 1.18 9.85 -13.07
CA VAL A 233 1.61 10.39 -14.37
C VAL A 233 1.39 9.36 -15.48
N LEU A 234 1.72 8.09 -15.23
CA LEU A 234 1.47 7.02 -16.20
C LEU A 234 -0.02 6.97 -16.57
N VAL A 235 -0.90 6.94 -15.59
CA VAL A 235 -2.34 6.73 -15.79
C VAL A 235 -3.07 7.99 -16.28
N LEU A 236 -2.76 9.16 -15.72
CA LEU A 236 -3.50 10.39 -16.02
C LEU A 236 -2.94 11.18 -17.19
N VAL A 237 -1.67 10.97 -17.54
CA VAL A 237 -0.99 11.74 -18.59
C VAL A 237 -0.49 10.84 -19.71
N VAL A 238 0.39 9.90 -19.40
CA VAL A 238 1.06 9.08 -20.44
C VAL A 238 0.07 8.19 -21.17
N SER A 239 -0.80 7.50 -20.44
CA SER A 239 -1.76 6.56 -21.01
C SER A 239 -2.79 7.23 -21.93
N PRO A 240 -3.44 8.35 -21.56
CA PRO A 240 -4.33 9.07 -22.49
C PRO A 240 -3.62 9.62 -23.72
N LEU A 241 -2.40 10.19 -23.56
CA LEU A 241 -1.63 10.73 -24.67
C LEU A 241 -1.23 9.63 -25.66
N LEU A 242 -0.76 8.48 -25.17
CA LEU A 242 -0.42 7.34 -26.02
C LEU A 242 -1.67 6.75 -26.68
N ALA A 243 -2.81 6.73 -26.00
CA ALA A 243 -4.06 6.25 -26.58
C ALA A 243 -4.55 7.14 -27.73
N ALA A 244 -4.28 8.45 -27.68
CA ALA A 244 -4.57 9.37 -28.77
C ALA A 244 -3.60 9.22 -29.97
N ALA A 245 -2.36 8.75 -29.71
CA ALA A 245 -1.30 8.67 -30.68
C ALA A 245 -1.15 7.28 -31.34
N THR A 246 -1.49 6.20 -30.61
CA THR A 246 -1.21 4.83 -31.09
C THR A 246 -2.15 3.78 -30.51
N SER A 247 -2.45 2.76 -31.30
CA SER A 247 -3.21 1.57 -30.87
C SER A 247 -2.45 0.68 -29.87
N TRP A 248 -1.14 0.83 -29.73
CA TRP A 248 -0.32 0.08 -28.77
C TRP A 248 -0.65 0.44 -27.30
N ALA A 249 -1.28 1.61 -27.08
CA ALA A 249 -1.69 2.04 -25.74
C ALA A 249 -2.64 1.06 -25.06
N ARG A 250 -3.36 0.20 -25.78
CA ARG A 250 -4.20 -0.87 -25.23
C ARG A 250 -3.45 -1.86 -24.33
N TRP A 251 -2.12 -1.96 -24.47
CA TRP A 251 -1.26 -2.85 -23.69
C TRP A 251 -0.69 -2.17 -22.43
N LEU A 252 -0.99 -0.90 -22.21
CA LEU A 252 -0.65 -0.23 -20.95
C LEU A 252 -1.45 -0.83 -19.80
N PRO A 253 -0.89 -0.85 -18.56
CA PRO A 253 -1.51 -1.55 -17.45
C PRO A 253 -2.92 -1.06 -17.13
N ASP A 254 -3.13 0.25 -17.10
CA ASP A 254 -4.44 0.86 -16.82
C ASP A 254 -5.45 0.61 -17.95
N ARG A 255 -5.02 0.70 -19.22
CA ARG A 255 -5.90 0.48 -20.37
C ARG A 255 -6.31 -0.97 -20.53
N ALA A 256 -5.36 -1.89 -20.35
CA ALA A 256 -5.63 -3.31 -20.39
C ALA A 256 -6.61 -3.71 -19.26
N ALA A 257 -6.35 -3.24 -18.03
CA ALA A 257 -7.22 -3.53 -16.89
C ALA A 257 -8.61 -2.89 -17.02
N ALA A 258 -8.76 -1.74 -17.69
CA ALA A 258 -10.04 -1.08 -17.92
C ALA A 258 -11.05 -1.94 -18.70
N ALA A 259 -10.56 -2.92 -19.46
CA ALA A 259 -11.42 -3.91 -20.14
C ALA A 259 -12.30 -4.74 -19.17
N LEU A 260 -12.02 -4.72 -17.86
CA LEU A 260 -12.87 -5.42 -16.89
C LEU A 260 -14.22 -4.73 -16.70
N TYR A 261 -14.31 -3.42 -16.87
CA TYR A 261 -15.54 -2.67 -16.59
C TYR A 261 -16.02 -1.79 -17.74
N GLN A 262 -15.21 -1.59 -18.79
CA GLN A 262 -15.57 -0.81 -19.96
C GLN A 262 -16.12 -1.75 -21.04
N SER A 263 -17.41 -1.67 -21.34
CA SER A 263 -18.07 -2.50 -22.33
C SER A 263 -17.58 -2.22 -23.77
N ASP A 264 -17.06 -1.00 -24.01
CA ASP A 264 -16.59 -0.57 -25.34
C ASP A 264 -15.11 -0.92 -25.59
N SER A 265 -14.47 -1.70 -24.69
CA SER A 265 -13.07 -2.05 -24.85
C SER A 265 -12.86 -3.00 -26.04
N THR A 266 -11.84 -2.72 -26.86
CA THR A 266 -11.40 -3.61 -27.96
C THR A 266 -10.70 -4.87 -27.46
N THR A 267 -10.45 -4.95 -26.14
CA THR A 267 -9.72 -6.04 -25.46
C THR A 267 -10.71 -6.78 -24.58
N SER A 268 -10.66 -8.12 -24.57
CA SER A 268 -11.49 -8.90 -23.63
C SER A 268 -11.01 -8.73 -22.19
N ALA A 269 -11.91 -8.86 -21.23
CA ALA A 269 -11.58 -8.79 -19.78
C ALA A 269 -10.47 -9.78 -19.40
N ALA A 270 -10.50 -11.00 -19.95
CA ALA A 270 -9.47 -12.02 -19.71
C ALA A 270 -8.10 -11.59 -20.22
N SER A 271 -8.03 -11.01 -21.43
CA SER A 271 -6.78 -10.47 -21.97
C SER A 271 -6.28 -9.29 -21.17
N GLY A 272 -7.18 -8.44 -20.67
CA GLY A 272 -6.84 -7.32 -19.81
C GLY A 272 -6.19 -7.75 -18.51
N VAL A 273 -6.80 -8.75 -17.83
CA VAL A 273 -6.24 -9.35 -16.60
C VAL A 273 -4.87 -9.98 -16.87
N PHE A 274 -4.73 -10.70 -17.98
CA PHE A 274 -3.46 -11.34 -18.38
C PHE A 274 -2.34 -10.31 -18.56
N VAL A 275 -2.59 -9.25 -19.32
CA VAL A 275 -1.62 -8.18 -19.56
C VAL A 275 -1.24 -7.50 -18.25
N MET A 276 -2.23 -7.18 -17.39
CA MET A 276 -1.98 -6.56 -16.10
C MET A 276 -1.17 -7.46 -15.17
N THR A 277 -1.43 -8.77 -15.20
CA THR A 277 -0.66 -9.75 -14.44
C THR A 277 0.79 -9.78 -14.91
N ILE A 278 1.05 -9.72 -16.21
CA ILE A 278 2.42 -9.64 -16.75
C ILE A 278 3.13 -8.39 -16.24
N TRP A 279 2.48 -7.24 -16.25
CA TRP A 279 3.06 -6.00 -15.72
C TRP A 279 3.40 -6.11 -14.23
N ILE A 280 2.47 -6.63 -13.41
CA ILE A 280 2.69 -6.84 -11.96
C ILE A 280 3.85 -7.80 -11.73
N MET A 281 3.90 -8.91 -12.47
CA MET A 281 4.97 -9.91 -12.35
C MET A 281 6.33 -9.38 -12.80
N ALA A 282 6.39 -8.64 -13.89
CA ALA A 282 7.64 -8.07 -14.41
C ALA A 282 8.23 -7.04 -13.42
N ILE A 283 7.41 -6.11 -12.93
CA ILE A 283 7.85 -5.09 -11.96
C ILE A 283 8.12 -5.74 -10.60
N GLY A 284 7.30 -6.70 -10.18
CA GLY A 284 7.49 -7.45 -8.94
C GLY A 284 8.79 -8.27 -8.96
N ALA A 285 9.12 -8.89 -10.08
CA ALA A 285 10.40 -9.59 -10.26
C ALA A 285 11.59 -8.62 -10.20
N ALA A 286 11.49 -7.44 -10.82
CA ALA A 286 12.51 -6.41 -10.74
C ALA A 286 12.70 -5.89 -9.30
N ALA A 287 11.60 -5.69 -8.56
CA ALA A 287 11.62 -5.29 -7.16
C ALA A 287 12.26 -6.37 -6.28
N PHE A 288 11.91 -7.63 -6.50
CA PHE A 288 12.50 -8.78 -5.79
C PHE A 288 14.00 -8.91 -6.07
N TRP A 289 14.40 -8.81 -7.34
CA TRP A 289 15.82 -8.86 -7.74
C TRP A 289 16.63 -7.77 -7.05
N ARG A 290 16.11 -6.54 -7.07
CA ARG A 290 16.75 -5.41 -6.37
C ARG A 290 16.87 -5.66 -4.87
N PHE A 291 15.83 -6.20 -4.24
CA PHE A 291 15.84 -6.54 -2.82
C PHE A 291 16.92 -7.57 -2.47
N VAL A 292 17.15 -8.57 -3.35
CA VAL A 292 18.17 -9.60 -3.12
C VAL A 292 19.59 -9.05 -3.29
N ILE A 293 19.80 -8.13 -4.25
CA ILE A 293 21.15 -7.60 -4.55
C ILE A 293 21.56 -6.49 -3.56
N ASP A 294 20.66 -5.55 -3.24
CA ASP A 294 21.01 -4.41 -2.39
C ASP A 294 21.23 -4.80 -0.91
N ASP A 295 20.74 -5.96 -0.49
CA ASP A 295 20.87 -6.46 0.89
C ASP A 295 21.86 -7.64 1.02
N ALA A 296 22.63 -7.97 -0.02
CA ALA A 296 23.72 -8.94 -0.01
C ALA A 296 25.05 -8.28 0.23
#